data_5e44a877f9f08abb5dcc90251f7a85a5
#
_entry.id   5e44a877f9f08abb5dcc90251f7a85a5
#
_cell.length_a   1.000
_cell.length_b   1.000
_cell.length_c   1.000
_cell.angle_alpha   90.00
_cell.angle_beta   90.00
_cell.angle_gamma   90.00
#
_symmetry.space_group_name_H-M   'P 1'
#
loop_
_entity.id
_entity.type
_entity.pdbx_description
1 polymer ?
#
loop_
_entity_poly.entity_id
_entity_poly.type
_entity_poly.pdbx_seq_one_letter_code
_entity_poly.pdbx_strand_id
1 'polypeptide(L)'
;TLDGPTLTQLFLSQMRISLYGGESSIPMLPTFSKPFGALADGVPVAVAEVDDQEVRVSLVTFRGGQAQCTSQDSFPVPGRDYPAPLADLIYAVAELIQPLLDQAQALALCLPFPVDFDGKGDGIIRRFPGTMTVTDFSQQPVLAALQAELQDRGCPPLPMTLVSEPDTVLLAAGVQQPGCSRYVGLTWGSSVDVGFTAPGSIVLRWRGIPGDLMLFDSGLSQAQCVPFGQVDFSKDRDSYAPGKDLY
;
A
#
# COMPACT_ATOMS: atom_id res chain seq x y z
N THR A 1 0.60 -24.80 -23.33
CA THR A 1 1.49 -23.99 -22.45
C THR A 1 1.71 -22.67 -23.14
N LEU A 2 1.37 -21.56 -22.49
CA LEU A 2 1.71 -20.21 -22.95
C LEU A 2 3.22 -20.02 -22.80
N ASP A 3 3.85 -19.44 -23.80
CA ASP A 3 5.27 -19.09 -23.72
C ASP A 3 5.48 -17.74 -22.97
N GLY A 4 6.70 -17.50 -22.53
CA GLY A 4 7.02 -16.27 -21.78
C GLY A 4 6.67 -14.97 -22.50
N PRO A 5 6.96 -14.83 -23.81
CA PRO A 5 6.55 -13.66 -24.58
C PRO A 5 5.04 -13.44 -24.58
N THR A 6 4.25 -14.47 -24.79
CA THR A 6 2.78 -14.39 -24.77
C THR A 6 2.26 -13.98 -23.39
N LEU A 7 2.78 -14.56 -22.30
CA LEU A 7 2.43 -14.18 -20.94
C LEU A 7 2.75 -12.69 -20.67
N THR A 8 3.92 -12.23 -21.09
CA THR A 8 4.31 -10.83 -20.96
C THR A 8 3.34 -9.90 -21.69
N GLN A 9 2.94 -10.23 -22.91
CA GLN A 9 1.99 -9.44 -23.68
C GLN A 9 0.60 -9.40 -23.00
N LEU A 10 0.13 -10.53 -22.50
CA LEU A 10 -1.15 -10.60 -21.78
C LEU A 10 -1.09 -9.73 -20.51
N PHE A 11 -0.03 -9.85 -19.72
CA PHE A 11 0.18 -9.04 -18.51
C PHE A 11 0.17 -7.54 -18.83
N LEU A 12 0.96 -7.11 -19.82
CA LEU A 12 1.00 -5.72 -20.25
C LEU A 12 -0.34 -5.24 -20.80
N SER A 13 -1.09 -6.12 -21.47
CA SER A 13 -2.44 -5.79 -21.98
C SER A 13 -3.39 -5.50 -20.82
N GLN A 14 -3.40 -6.34 -19.77
CA GLN A 14 -4.23 -6.13 -18.60
C GLN A 14 -3.86 -4.85 -17.85
N MET A 15 -2.55 -4.58 -17.67
CA MET A 15 -2.09 -3.31 -17.09
C MET A 15 -2.62 -2.09 -17.88
N ARG A 16 -2.56 -2.16 -19.22
CA ARG A 16 -3.08 -1.08 -20.09
C ARG A 16 -4.59 -0.92 -19.96
N ILE A 17 -5.35 -2.02 -19.98
CA ILE A 17 -6.81 -2.00 -19.81
C ILE A 17 -7.17 -1.26 -18.52
N SER A 18 -6.52 -1.60 -17.41
CA SER A 18 -6.74 -0.94 -16.13
C SER A 18 -6.39 0.55 -16.15
N LEU A 19 -5.26 0.92 -16.75
CA LEU A 19 -4.85 2.34 -16.87
C LEU A 19 -5.85 3.20 -17.66
N TYR A 20 -6.58 2.60 -18.60
CA TYR A 20 -7.63 3.27 -19.37
C TYR A 20 -9.02 3.15 -18.74
N GLY A 21 -9.11 2.68 -17.49
CA GLY A 21 -10.37 2.59 -16.74
C GLY A 21 -11.22 1.38 -17.10
N GLY A 22 -10.68 0.40 -17.83
CA GLY A 22 -11.34 -0.87 -18.11
C GLY A 22 -11.24 -1.85 -16.95
N GLU A 23 -12.14 -2.82 -16.92
CA GLU A 23 -12.05 -3.92 -15.96
C GLU A 23 -10.83 -4.80 -16.23
N SER A 24 -10.04 -5.05 -15.21
CA SER A 24 -8.81 -5.81 -15.30
C SER A 24 -8.53 -6.55 -14.00
N SER A 25 -7.97 -7.74 -14.10
CA SER A 25 -7.46 -8.49 -12.93
C SER A 25 -6.17 -7.89 -12.36
N ILE A 26 -5.53 -6.96 -13.09
CA ILE A 26 -4.34 -6.23 -12.63
C ILE A 26 -4.71 -4.76 -12.43
N PRO A 27 -5.24 -4.36 -11.27
CA PRO A 27 -5.58 -2.97 -11.02
C PRO A 27 -4.33 -2.11 -10.97
N MET A 28 -4.25 -1.13 -11.87
CA MET A 28 -3.18 -0.13 -11.92
C MET A 28 -3.67 1.13 -11.24
N LEU A 29 -3.11 1.44 -10.07
CA LEU A 29 -3.53 2.56 -9.24
C LEU A 29 -2.48 3.67 -9.34
N PRO A 30 -2.82 4.87 -9.82
CA PRO A 30 -1.94 6.02 -9.71
C PRO A 30 -1.84 6.42 -8.22
N THR A 31 -0.63 6.57 -7.72
CA THR A 31 -0.40 6.93 -6.31
C THR A 31 -0.04 8.40 -6.16
N PHE A 32 0.23 9.09 -7.28
CA PHE A 32 0.66 10.50 -7.33
C PHE A 32 1.95 10.81 -6.55
N SER A 33 2.58 9.80 -5.95
CA SER A 33 3.87 9.94 -5.27
C SER A 33 4.97 10.32 -6.27
N LYS A 34 5.88 11.19 -5.84
CA LYS A 34 7.03 11.62 -6.64
C LYS A 34 8.30 11.21 -5.92
N PRO A 35 9.04 10.19 -6.41
CA PRO A 35 10.26 9.71 -5.76
C PRO A 35 11.46 10.65 -5.94
N PHE A 36 11.22 11.84 -6.48
CA PHE A 36 12.25 12.83 -6.75
C PHE A 36 11.97 14.09 -5.94
N GLY A 37 12.94 14.56 -5.23
CA GLY A 37 12.86 15.79 -4.45
C GLY A 37 14.01 15.89 -3.45
N ALA A 38 14.21 17.08 -2.91
CA ALA A 38 15.14 17.26 -1.82
C ALA A 38 14.46 16.88 -0.50
N LEU A 39 15.15 16.10 0.33
CA LEU A 39 14.72 15.87 1.69
C LEU A 39 14.89 17.18 2.50
N ALA A 40 13.86 17.51 3.26
CA ALA A 40 13.95 18.60 4.21
C ALA A 40 14.81 18.15 5.40
N ASP A 41 16.01 18.75 5.54
CA ASP A 41 16.94 18.41 6.60
C ASP A 41 16.45 19.01 7.94
N GLY A 42 16.50 18.21 8.99
CA GLY A 42 16.13 18.64 10.35
C GLY A 42 14.63 18.77 10.62
N VAL A 43 13.76 18.45 9.67
CA VAL A 43 12.29 18.51 9.86
C VAL A 43 11.79 17.21 10.47
N PRO A 44 11.22 17.19 11.68
CA PRO A 44 10.66 15.99 12.27
C PRO A 44 9.27 15.69 11.66
N VAL A 45 9.08 14.45 11.27
CA VAL A 45 7.83 13.93 10.69
C VAL A 45 7.35 12.77 11.53
N ALA A 46 6.09 12.82 11.95
CA ALA A 46 5.43 11.66 12.54
C ALA A 46 5.05 10.68 11.42
N VAL A 47 5.42 9.43 11.58
CA VAL A 47 5.15 8.37 10.62
C VAL A 47 4.31 7.31 11.31
N ALA A 48 3.15 7.00 10.72
CA ALA A 48 2.36 5.83 11.08
C ALA A 48 2.44 4.82 9.94
N GLU A 49 2.82 3.61 10.26
CA GLU A 49 2.88 2.48 9.34
C GLU A 49 1.91 1.40 9.83
N VAL A 50 1.02 1.00 8.96
CA VAL A 50 0.10 -0.11 9.21
C VAL A 50 0.57 -1.30 8.40
N ASP A 51 0.65 -2.45 9.02
CA ASP A 51 0.81 -3.73 8.33
C ASP A 51 -0.36 -4.69 8.69
N ASP A 52 -0.26 -5.95 8.35
CA ASP A 52 -1.29 -6.94 8.66
C ASP A 52 -1.21 -7.47 10.10
N GLN A 53 -0.26 -6.99 10.90
CA GLN A 53 -0.06 -7.41 12.28
C GLN A 53 -0.24 -6.27 13.28
N GLU A 54 0.35 -5.13 12.98
CA GLU A 54 0.38 -4.01 13.92
C GLU A 54 0.31 -2.64 13.21
N VAL A 55 -0.05 -1.65 13.99
CA VAL A 55 0.15 -0.25 13.69
C VAL A 55 1.42 0.18 14.40
N ARG A 56 2.40 0.68 13.66
CA ARG A 56 3.64 1.24 14.21
C ARG A 56 3.68 2.73 14.00
N VAL A 57 4.15 3.46 14.99
CA VAL A 57 4.38 4.90 14.88
C VAL A 57 5.81 5.26 15.25
N SER A 58 6.34 6.28 14.59
CA SER A 58 7.69 6.77 14.84
C SER A 58 7.81 8.26 14.57
N LEU A 59 8.74 8.90 15.23
CA LEU A 59 9.17 10.26 14.90
C LEU A 59 10.49 10.18 14.14
N VAL A 60 10.49 10.64 12.90
CA VAL A 60 11.62 10.53 11.98
C VAL A 60 12.10 11.91 11.58
N THR A 61 13.41 12.11 11.62
CA THR A 61 14.08 13.32 11.14
C THR A 61 15.22 12.93 10.21
N PHE A 62 15.31 13.58 9.08
CA PHE A 62 16.49 13.43 8.21
C PHE A 62 17.58 14.41 8.62
N ARG A 63 18.81 13.90 8.72
CA ARG A 63 20.01 14.74 8.93
C ARG A 63 21.16 14.25 8.04
N GLY A 64 21.63 15.12 7.19
CA GLY A 64 22.68 14.77 6.24
C GLY A 64 22.28 13.62 5.30
N GLY A 65 21.04 13.52 4.92
CA GLY A 65 20.51 12.45 4.06
C GLY A 65 20.24 11.10 4.75
N GLN A 66 20.44 11.03 6.08
CA GLN A 66 20.14 9.82 6.86
C GLN A 66 18.90 10.00 7.73
N ALA A 67 18.03 8.98 7.73
CA ALA A 67 16.88 8.95 8.61
C ALA A 67 17.32 8.64 10.06
N GLN A 68 16.83 9.42 11.00
CA GLN A 68 16.98 9.20 12.42
C GLN A 68 15.59 8.99 13.03
N CYS A 69 15.35 7.82 13.58
CA CYS A 69 14.15 7.50 14.32
C CYS A 69 14.40 7.76 15.82
N THR A 70 13.62 8.61 16.45
CA THR A 70 13.84 9.03 17.85
C THR A 70 12.77 8.52 18.81
N SER A 71 11.63 8.05 18.29
CA SER A 71 10.56 7.44 19.11
C SER A 71 9.91 6.37 18.28
N GLN A 72 9.49 5.28 18.92
CA GLN A 72 8.79 4.19 18.27
C GLN A 72 7.84 3.53 19.25
N ASP A 73 6.61 3.28 18.82
CA ASP A 73 5.60 2.54 19.56
C ASP A 73 4.74 1.74 18.59
N SER A 74 4.06 0.69 19.06
CA SER A 74 3.19 -0.13 18.24
C SER A 74 2.00 -0.71 19.00
N PHE A 75 0.97 -1.09 18.25
CA PHE A 75 -0.24 -1.71 18.75
C PHE A 75 -0.78 -2.72 17.72
N PRO A 76 -1.35 -3.86 18.14
CA PRO A 76 -1.96 -4.82 17.22
C PRO A 76 -3.01 -4.18 16.32
N VAL A 77 -2.98 -4.49 15.02
CA VAL A 77 -3.91 -3.89 14.07
C VAL A 77 -5.35 -4.34 14.36
N PRO A 78 -6.32 -3.39 14.51
CA PRO A 78 -7.73 -3.74 14.64
C PRO A 78 -8.26 -4.50 13.43
N GLY A 79 -9.15 -5.43 13.66
CA GLY A 79 -9.75 -6.25 12.61
C GLY A 79 -9.01 -7.55 12.31
N ARG A 80 -7.83 -7.79 12.89
CA ARG A 80 -7.06 -9.02 12.72
C ARG A 80 -7.55 -10.16 13.61
N ASP A 81 -7.49 -10.01 14.91
CA ASP A 81 -7.81 -11.07 15.87
C ASP A 81 -9.31 -11.12 16.20
N TYR A 82 -10.02 -10.06 15.94
CA TYR A 82 -11.47 -9.93 16.10
C TYR A 82 -12.04 -8.94 15.09
N PRO A 83 -13.31 -9.08 14.66
CA PRO A 83 -13.94 -8.12 13.77
C PRO A 83 -13.97 -6.72 14.40
N ALA A 84 -13.56 -5.70 13.61
CA ALA A 84 -13.51 -4.32 14.06
C ALA A 84 -14.00 -3.35 12.95
N PRO A 85 -14.64 -2.22 13.28
CA PRO A 85 -14.95 -1.20 12.29
C PRO A 85 -13.68 -0.46 11.84
N LEU A 86 -13.73 0.19 10.67
CA LEU A 86 -12.62 1.03 10.20
C LEU A 86 -12.26 2.15 11.19
N ALA A 87 -13.26 2.65 11.91
CA ALA A 87 -13.05 3.67 12.93
C ALA A 87 -12.06 3.24 14.02
N ASP A 88 -12.00 1.96 14.37
CA ASP A 88 -11.06 1.46 15.37
C ASP A 88 -9.61 1.52 14.88
N LEU A 89 -9.38 1.30 13.56
CA LEU A 89 -8.07 1.49 12.96
C LEU A 89 -7.65 2.97 13.00
N ILE A 90 -8.56 3.87 12.62
CA ILE A 90 -8.29 5.32 12.69
C ILE A 90 -8.01 5.75 14.11
N TYR A 91 -8.81 5.26 15.08
CA TYR A 91 -8.61 5.51 16.50
C TYR A 91 -7.24 5.02 16.99
N ALA A 92 -6.85 3.78 16.64
CA ALA A 92 -5.56 3.21 17.04
C ALA A 92 -4.38 4.03 16.48
N VAL A 93 -4.46 4.45 15.21
CA VAL A 93 -3.44 5.34 14.62
C VAL A 93 -3.40 6.68 15.36
N ALA A 94 -4.55 7.30 15.63
CA ALA A 94 -4.62 8.57 16.32
C ALA A 94 -4.07 8.48 17.76
N GLU A 95 -4.42 7.43 18.50
CA GLU A 95 -3.93 7.18 19.86
C GLU A 95 -2.42 7.09 19.92
N LEU A 96 -1.82 6.30 19.03
CA LEU A 96 -0.38 6.07 19.01
C LEU A 96 0.40 7.31 18.52
N ILE A 97 -0.15 8.06 17.56
CA ILE A 97 0.59 9.17 16.94
C ILE A 97 0.47 10.47 17.73
N GLN A 98 -0.61 10.64 18.50
CA GLN A 98 -0.89 11.86 19.25
C GLN A 98 0.30 12.33 20.10
N PRO A 99 1.02 11.48 20.88
CA PRO A 99 2.15 11.92 21.68
C PRO A 99 3.34 12.46 20.88
N LEU A 100 3.40 12.18 19.58
CA LEU A 100 4.49 12.62 18.71
C LEU A 100 4.21 13.97 18.04
N LEU A 101 2.94 14.41 18.01
CA LEU A 101 2.49 15.55 17.23
C LEU A 101 3.03 16.88 17.75
N ASP A 102 3.31 17.02 19.04
CA ASP A 102 3.92 18.22 19.61
C ASP A 102 5.33 18.50 19.04
N GLN A 103 5.98 17.47 18.54
CA GLN A 103 7.33 17.55 17.98
C GLN A 103 7.33 17.48 16.45
N ALA A 104 6.24 16.99 15.84
CA ALA A 104 6.16 16.78 14.41
C ALA A 104 5.69 18.02 13.66
N GLN A 105 6.24 18.24 12.47
CA GLN A 105 5.80 19.29 11.55
C GLN A 105 4.91 18.76 10.42
N ALA A 106 4.86 17.45 10.26
CA ALA A 106 4.01 16.76 9.29
C ALA A 106 3.75 15.33 9.74
N LEU A 107 2.76 14.69 9.12
CA LEU A 107 2.40 13.29 9.34
C LEU A 107 2.37 12.54 8.01
N ALA A 108 2.99 11.37 7.98
CA ALA A 108 2.87 10.41 6.91
C ALA A 108 2.18 9.15 7.40
N LEU A 109 1.12 8.72 6.71
CA LEU A 109 0.45 7.44 6.96
C LEU A 109 0.76 6.49 5.82
N CYS A 110 1.39 5.36 6.14
CA CYS A 110 1.67 4.28 5.20
C CYS A 110 0.65 3.15 5.38
N LEU A 111 -0.03 2.79 4.30
CA LEU A 111 -0.99 1.69 4.28
C LEU A 111 -0.55 0.59 3.31
N PRO A 112 -0.66 -0.69 3.70
CA PRO A 112 -0.43 -1.83 2.82
C PRO A 112 -1.65 -2.12 1.93
N PHE A 113 -2.78 -1.45 2.17
CA PHE A 113 -4.04 -1.70 1.48
C PHE A 113 -4.10 -1.01 0.12
N PRO A 114 -4.88 -1.54 -0.85
CA PRO A 114 -5.18 -0.82 -2.08
C PRO A 114 -5.98 0.44 -1.75
N VAL A 115 -5.50 1.59 -2.21
CA VAL A 115 -6.10 2.91 -2.00
C VAL A 115 -6.37 3.58 -3.33
N ASP A 116 -7.53 4.17 -3.48
CA ASP A 116 -7.83 5.14 -4.53
C ASP A 116 -7.39 6.52 -4.06
N PHE A 117 -6.22 6.95 -4.52
CA PHE A 117 -5.67 8.26 -4.18
C PHE A 117 -6.39 9.38 -4.92
N ASP A 118 -6.64 10.48 -4.23
CA ASP A 118 -7.35 11.66 -4.76
C ASP A 118 -6.42 12.65 -5.51
N GLY A 119 -5.12 12.38 -5.54
CA GLY A 119 -4.09 13.27 -6.11
C GLY A 119 -3.76 14.51 -5.26
N LYS A 120 -4.37 14.65 -4.08
CA LYS A 120 -4.13 15.75 -3.13
C LYS A 120 -3.43 15.28 -1.86
N GLY A 121 -3.10 14.01 -1.78
CA GLY A 121 -2.38 13.40 -0.67
C GLY A 121 -3.25 12.51 0.24
N ASP A 122 -4.54 12.36 -0.05
CA ASP A 122 -5.47 11.48 0.64
C ASP A 122 -6.02 10.40 -0.30
N GLY A 123 -6.85 9.51 0.20
CA GLY A 123 -7.48 8.46 -0.59
C GLY A 123 -8.46 7.60 0.21
N ILE A 124 -9.11 6.71 -0.52
CA ILE A 124 -10.12 5.79 0.01
C ILE A 124 -9.59 4.36 -0.10
N ILE A 125 -9.63 3.60 1.00
CA ILE A 125 -9.25 2.19 0.99
C ILE A 125 -10.27 1.42 0.14
N ARG A 126 -9.81 0.63 -0.82
CA ARG A 126 -10.67 -0.17 -1.69
C ARG A 126 -11.09 -1.49 -1.05
N ARG A 127 -10.18 -2.14 -0.37
CA ARG A 127 -10.40 -3.44 0.28
C ARG A 127 -9.37 -3.69 1.37
N PHE A 128 -9.71 -4.58 2.27
CA PHE A 128 -8.78 -5.14 3.27
C PHE A 128 -8.32 -6.54 2.84
N PRO A 129 -7.15 -7.02 3.30
CA PRO A 129 -6.71 -8.39 3.09
C PRO A 129 -7.65 -9.37 3.82
N GLY A 130 -7.69 -10.61 3.36
CA GLY A 130 -8.51 -11.66 3.99
C GLY A 130 -8.08 -12.01 5.43
N THR A 131 -6.91 -11.54 5.86
CA THR A 131 -6.42 -11.65 7.24
C THR A 131 -7.08 -10.66 8.20
N MET A 132 -7.83 -9.68 7.69
CA MET A 132 -8.53 -8.67 8.48
C MET A 132 -10.04 -8.75 8.23
N THR A 133 -10.81 -8.64 9.31
CA THR A 133 -12.28 -8.56 9.25
C THR A 133 -12.72 -7.16 9.67
N VAL A 134 -12.98 -6.31 8.68
CA VAL A 134 -13.50 -4.96 8.88
C VAL A 134 -15.01 -4.96 8.71
N THR A 135 -15.75 -4.62 9.79
CA THR A 135 -17.22 -4.76 9.84
C THR A 135 -17.98 -3.56 9.28
N ASP A 136 -17.37 -2.39 9.31
CA ASP A 136 -17.91 -1.16 8.74
C ASP A 136 -16.88 -0.56 7.79
N PHE A 137 -17.15 -0.71 6.52
CA PHE A 137 -16.30 -0.19 5.45
C PHE A 137 -16.90 1.10 4.89
N SER A 138 -16.66 2.20 5.61
CA SER A 138 -17.05 3.52 5.11
C SER A 138 -16.11 3.95 3.99
N GLN A 139 -16.67 4.34 2.84
CA GLN A 139 -15.92 4.90 1.72
C GLN A 139 -15.58 6.38 1.98
N GLN A 140 -14.84 6.64 3.05
CA GLN A 140 -14.39 8.00 3.37
C GLN A 140 -12.87 8.13 3.18
N PRO A 141 -12.37 9.33 2.84
CA PRO A 141 -10.94 9.60 2.78
C PRO A 141 -10.27 9.35 4.13
N VAL A 142 -9.17 8.61 4.12
CA VAL A 142 -8.53 8.10 5.34
C VAL A 142 -7.93 9.22 6.18
N LEU A 143 -7.19 10.14 5.54
CA LEU A 143 -6.56 11.24 6.28
C LEU A 143 -7.59 12.26 6.78
N ALA A 144 -8.68 12.46 6.05
CA ALA A 144 -9.78 13.31 6.54
C ALA A 144 -10.40 12.73 7.82
N ALA A 145 -10.61 11.40 7.86
CA ALA A 145 -11.10 10.72 9.06
C ALA A 145 -10.08 10.81 10.22
N LEU A 146 -8.79 10.58 9.94
CA LEU A 146 -7.74 10.71 10.95
C LEU A 146 -7.61 12.15 11.46
N GLN A 147 -7.71 13.15 10.56
CA GLN A 147 -7.68 14.55 10.96
C GLN A 147 -8.83 14.92 11.88
N ALA A 148 -10.04 14.42 11.60
CA ALA A 148 -11.21 14.65 12.46
C ALA A 148 -11.00 14.04 13.85
N GLU A 149 -10.54 12.79 13.92
CA GLU A 149 -10.24 12.11 15.19
C GLU A 149 -9.17 12.87 16.01
N LEU A 150 -8.09 13.34 15.35
CA LEU A 150 -7.05 14.12 16.02
C LEU A 150 -7.56 15.48 16.51
N GLN A 151 -8.45 16.13 15.75
CA GLN A 151 -9.07 17.39 16.17
C GLN A 151 -9.98 17.20 17.39
N ASP A 152 -10.76 16.11 17.43
CA ASP A 152 -11.61 15.77 18.58
C ASP A 152 -10.76 15.51 19.85
N ARG A 153 -9.52 15.11 19.68
CA ARG A 153 -8.51 14.98 20.77
C ARG A 153 -7.78 16.29 21.09
N GLY A 154 -8.13 17.40 20.43
CA GLY A 154 -7.54 18.70 20.65
C GLY A 154 -6.18 18.91 19.96
N CYS A 155 -5.78 18.05 19.03
CA CYS A 155 -4.56 18.21 18.28
C CYS A 155 -4.71 19.31 17.20
N PRO A 156 -3.71 20.17 16.99
CA PRO A 156 -3.77 21.15 15.92
C PRO A 156 -3.67 20.48 14.54
N PRO A 157 -4.25 21.07 13.50
CA PRO A 157 -4.09 20.55 12.15
C PRO A 157 -2.64 20.65 11.69
N LEU A 158 -2.16 19.61 11.02
CA LEU A 158 -0.82 19.59 10.43
C LEU A 158 -0.88 18.99 9.00
N PRO A 159 0.13 19.26 8.16
CA PRO A 159 0.21 18.66 6.84
C PRO A 159 0.27 17.13 6.95
N MET A 160 -0.56 16.45 6.19
CA MET A 160 -0.60 14.99 6.15
C MET A 160 -0.43 14.46 4.73
N THR A 161 0.13 13.27 4.61
CA THR A 161 0.19 12.55 3.34
C THR A 161 -0.06 11.08 3.56
N LEU A 162 -0.81 10.48 2.64
CA LEU A 162 -1.05 9.05 2.57
C LEU A 162 -0.12 8.45 1.52
N VAL A 163 0.57 7.39 1.88
CA VAL A 163 1.47 6.66 0.98
C VAL A 163 1.16 5.17 1.02
N SER A 164 1.45 4.49 -0.07
CA SER A 164 1.38 3.04 -0.10
C SER A 164 2.74 2.43 0.23
N GLU A 165 2.73 1.19 0.70
CA GLU A 165 3.97 0.48 1.03
C GLU A 165 4.96 0.41 -0.15
N PRO A 166 4.58 0.06 -1.39
CA PRO A 166 5.52 0.10 -2.53
C PRO A 166 6.05 1.50 -2.83
N ASP A 167 5.26 2.55 -2.56
CA ASP A 167 5.74 3.92 -2.76
C ASP A 167 6.86 4.26 -1.79
N THR A 168 6.80 3.78 -0.55
CA THR A 168 7.86 4.02 0.43
C THR A 168 9.19 3.40 -0.01
N VAL A 169 9.15 2.22 -0.63
CA VAL A 169 10.33 1.58 -1.23
C VAL A 169 10.90 2.42 -2.37
N LEU A 170 10.04 2.96 -3.24
CA LEU A 170 10.47 3.81 -4.35
C LEU A 170 11.02 5.16 -3.87
N LEU A 171 10.39 5.76 -2.85
CA LEU A 171 10.87 6.99 -2.23
C LEU A 171 12.25 6.79 -1.59
N ALA A 172 12.44 5.69 -0.85
CA ALA A 172 13.74 5.34 -0.27
C ALA A 172 14.81 5.10 -1.34
N ALA A 173 14.46 4.38 -2.43
CA ALA A 173 15.36 4.17 -3.55
C ALA A 173 15.77 5.49 -4.22
N GLY A 174 14.82 6.42 -4.39
CA GLY A 174 15.09 7.75 -4.94
C GLY A 174 16.09 8.56 -4.13
N VAL A 175 16.05 8.41 -2.81
CA VAL A 175 17.03 9.06 -1.90
C VAL A 175 18.39 8.37 -1.95
N GLN A 176 18.41 7.03 -1.96
CA GLN A 176 19.65 6.26 -1.94
C GLN A 176 20.39 6.24 -3.28
N GLN A 177 19.66 6.37 -4.38
CA GLN A 177 20.17 6.29 -5.75
C GLN A 177 19.67 7.44 -6.62
N PRO A 178 19.99 8.70 -6.28
CA PRO A 178 19.41 9.87 -6.96
C PRO A 178 19.77 10.00 -8.44
N GLY A 179 20.74 9.22 -8.92
CA GLY A 179 21.14 9.19 -10.33
C GLY A 179 20.26 8.32 -11.23
N CYS A 180 19.36 7.53 -10.68
CA CYS A 180 18.46 6.70 -11.45
C CYS A 180 17.24 7.52 -11.91
N SER A 181 16.80 7.30 -13.14
CA SER A 181 15.61 7.95 -13.69
C SER A 181 14.34 7.09 -13.60
N ARG A 182 14.49 5.82 -13.29
CA ARG A 182 13.39 4.86 -13.18
C ARG A 182 13.65 3.88 -12.06
N TYR A 183 12.59 3.58 -11.32
CA TYR A 183 12.62 2.63 -10.21
C TYR A 183 11.48 1.63 -10.37
N VAL A 184 11.73 0.42 -9.90
CA VAL A 184 10.71 -0.61 -9.66
C VAL A 184 10.93 -1.06 -8.22
N GLY A 185 9.90 -0.96 -7.40
CA GLY A 185 9.85 -1.44 -6.04
C GLY A 185 8.94 -2.65 -5.96
N LEU A 186 9.36 -3.67 -5.23
CA LEU A 186 8.57 -4.86 -4.99
C LEU A 186 8.54 -5.10 -3.48
N THR A 187 7.34 -5.21 -2.93
CA THR A 187 7.13 -5.68 -1.58
C THR A 187 6.52 -7.08 -1.63
N TRP A 188 7.02 -7.95 -0.78
CA TRP A 188 6.63 -9.35 -0.74
C TRP A 188 6.30 -9.76 0.70
N GLY A 189 5.04 -10.03 0.96
CA GLY A 189 4.52 -10.47 2.26
C GLY A 189 3.29 -11.35 2.07
N SER A 190 2.24 -11.07 2.80
CA SER A 190 0.90 -11.66 2.60
C SER A 190 0.30 -11.30 1.23
N SER A 191 0.84 -10.30 0.57
CA SER A 191 0.57 -9.93 -0.82
C SER A 191 1.87 -9.59 -1.55
N VAL A 192 1.81 -9.54 -2.87
CA VAL A 192 2.88 -9.00 -3.72
C VAL A 192 2.41 -7.67 -4.26
N ASP A 193 3.13 -6.61 -3.91
CA ASP A 193 2.86 -5.29 -4.42
C ASP A 193 4.05 -4.80 -5.27
N VAL A 194 3.75 -4.20 -6.40
CA VAL A 194 4.77 -3.65 -7.30
C VAL A 194 4.44 -2.19 -7.57
N GLY A 195 5.37 -1.31 -7.21
CA GLY A 195 5.36 0.08 -7.61
C GLY A 195 6.42 0.35 -8.67
N PHE A 196 6.17 1.25 -9.58
CA PHE A 196 7.16 1.68 -10.55
C PHE A 196 6.94 3.12 -11.03
N THR A 197 8.03 3.76 -11.42
CA THR A 197 7.98 5.10 -11.99
C THR A 197 7.55 5.03 -13.45
N ALA A 198 6.43 5.69 -13.77
CA ALA A 198 5.95 5.84 -15.14
C ALA A 198 6.55 7.10 -15.81
N PRO A 199 6.51 7.20 -17.14
CA PRO A 199 6.83 8.46 -17.85
C PRO A 199 5.99 9.61 -17.28
N GLY A 200 6.64 10.73 -16.93
CA GLY A 200 6.00 11.88 -16.31
C GLY A 200 6.05 11.90 -14.78
N SER A 201 6.88 11.04 -14.17
CA SER A 201 7.12 10.99 -12.72
C SER A 201 5.90 10.59 -11.88
N ILE A 202 4.95 9.87 -12.46
CA ILE A 202 3.83 9.26 -11.73
C ILE A 202 4.27 7.87 -11.29
N VAL A 203 4.10 7.55 -10.02
CA VAL A 203 4.24 6.19 -9.54
C VAL A 203 2.93 5.46 -9.81
N LEU A 204 3.02 4.33 -10.47
CA LEU A 204 1.93 3.41 -10.67
C LEU A 204 2.15 2.21 -9.75
N ARG A 205 1.11 1.81 -9.08
CA ARG A 205 1.08 0.66 -8.23
C ARG A 205 0.25 -0.44 -8.86
N TRP A 206 0.80 -1.63 -8.87
CA TRP A 206 0.04 -2.86 -9.02
C TRP A 206 0.14 -3.67 -7.73
N ARG A 207 -0.97 -4.22 -7.30
CA ARG A 207 -1.02 -5.18 -6.21
C ARG A 207 -1.60 -6.49 -6.70
N GLY A 208 -0.81 -7.55 -6.60
CA GLY A 208 -1.26 -8.92 -6.71
C GLY A 208 -1.39 -9.53 -5.32
N ILE A 209 -2.57 -10.03 -4.96
CA ILE A 209 -2.65 -11.05 -3.94
C ILE A 209 -2.13 -12.33 -4.61
N PRO A 210 -1.31 -13.15 -3.92
CA PRO A 210 -1.06 -14.50 -4.40
C PRO A 210 -2.38 -15.12 -4.82
N GLY A 211 -2.78 -15.67 -5.73
CA GLY A 211 -4.11 -16.03 -6.23
C GLY A 211 -4.71 -15.05 -7.22
N ASP A 212 -4.51 -13.76 -7.13
CA ASP A 212 -5.01 -12.81 -8.13
C ASP A 212 -4.33 -13.00 -9.49
N LEU A 213 -3.06 -13.38 -9.51
CA LEU A 213 -2.38 -13.79 -10.74
C LEU A 213 -2.96 -15.05 -11.35
N MET A 214 -3.57 -15.89 -10.54
CA MET A 214 -4.28 -17.10 -10.99
C MET A 214 -5.64 -16.76 -11.58
N LEU A 215 -6.25 -15.68 -11.13
CA LEU A 215 -7.49 -15.11 -11.64
C LEU A 215 -7.22 -14.09 -12.75
N PHE A 216 -5.98 -14.04 -13.26
CA PHE A 216 -5.59 -13.18 -14.36
C PHE A 216 -6.48 -13.46 -15.57
N ASP A 217 -7.55 -12.70 -15.69
CA ASP A 217 -8.48 -12.79 -16.79
C ASP A 217 -7.95 -11.97 -17.97
N SER A 218 -7.37 -12.66 -18.91
CA SER A 218 -6.88 -12.08 -20.16
C SER A 218 -7.90 -12.16 -21.29
N GLY A 219 -9.17 -12.42 -20.96
CA GLY A 219 -10.20 -12.78 -21.93
C GLY A 219 -10.10 -14.21 -22.45
N LEU A 220 -9.17 -15.01 -21.90
CA LEU A 220 -9.04 -16.43 -22.12
C LEU A 220 -9.87 -17.20 -21.07
N SER A 221 -10.24 -18.43 -21.37
CA SER A 221 -10.84 -19.30 -20.36
C SER A 221 -9.83 -19.51 -19.22
N GLN A 222 -10.30 -19.77 -17.98
CA GLN A 222 -9.44 -20.03 -16.83
C GLN A 222 -8.38 -21.11 -17.13
N ALA A 223 -8.74 -22.09 -17.97
CA ALA A 223 -7.81 -23.13 -18.41
C ALA A 223 -6.64 -22.60 -19.27
N GLN A 224 -6.75 -21.42 -19.81
CA GLN A 224 -5.78 -20.81 -20.72
C GLN A 224 -5.07 -19.60 -20.12
N CYS A 225 -5.47 -19.19 -18.92
CA CYS A 225 -4.83 -18.06 -18.24
C CYS A 225 -3.38 -18.41 -17.87
N VAL A 226 -2.89 -18.26 -16.76
CA VAL A 226 -1.48 -18.44 -16.43
C VAL A 226 -1.18 -19.93 -16.20
N PRO A 227 -0.20 -20.57 -16.88
CA PRO A 227 0.05 -22.01 -16.76
C PRO A 227 0.33 -22.47 -15.32
N PHE A 228 1.14 -21.75 -14.58
CA PHE A 228 1.39 -22.11 -13.19
C PHE A 228 0.16 -21.87 -12.31
N GLY A 229 -0.69 -20.91 -12.63
CA GLY A 229 -1.94 -20.67 -11.93
C GLY A 229 -2.88 -21.88 -11.93
N GLN A 230 -2.98 -22.61 -13.03
CA GLN A 230 -3.76 -23.85 -13.08
C GLN A 230 -3.20 -24.95 -12.19
N VAL A 231 -1.88 -25.13 -12.26
CA VAL A 231 -1.19 -26.18 -11.47
C VAL A 231 -1.31 -25.87 -9.99
N ASP A 232 -1.09 -24.61 -9.64
CA ASP A 232 -1.12 -24.17 -8.25
C ASP A 232 -2.55 -24.20 -7.69
N PHE A 233 -3.53 -23.76 -8.45
CA PHE A 233 -4.93 -23.86 -8.07
C PHE A 233 -5.37 -25.31 -7.83
N SER A 234 -4.94 -26.25 -8.66
CA SER A 234 -5.23 -27.66 -8.46
C SER A 234 -4.59 -28.20 -7.19
N LYS A 235 -3.34 -27.83 -6.94
CA LYS A 235 -2.61 -28.23 -5.72
C LYS A 235 -3.22 -27.60 -4.48
N ASP A 236 -3.53 -26.32 -4.54
CA ASP A 236 -4.14 -25.59 -3.43
C ASP A 236 -5.54 -26.15 -3.10
N ARG A 237 -6.38 -26.42 -4.11
CA ARG A 237 -7.70 -27.02 -3.90
C ARG A 237 -7.62 -28.37 -3.19
N ASP A 238 -6.60 -29.16 -3.52
CA ASP A 238 -6.39 -30.50 -2.98
C ASP A 238 -5.49 -30.47 -1.73
N SER A 239 -5.11 -29.29 -1.24
CA SER A 239 -4.28 -29.09 -0.06
C SER A 239 -5.10 -29.17 1.23
N TYR A 240 -4.38 -29.24 2.36
CA TYR A 240 -4.99 -29.22 3.70
C TYR A 240 -5.68 -27.89 4.03
N ALA A 241 -5.22 -26.79 3.44
CA ALA A 241 -5.76 -25.46 3.68
C ALA A 241 -5.97 -24.70 2.36
N PRO A 242 -7.01 -25.05 1.57
CA PRO A 242 -7.27 -24.41 0.29
C PRO A 242 -7.35 -22.89 0.40
N GLY A 243 -6.67 -22.19 -0.50
CA GLY A 243 -6.54 -20.74 -0.50
C GLY A 243 -5.40 -20.19 0.36
N LYS A 244 -4.62 -21.08 1.02
CA LYS A 244 -3.51 -20.65 1.90
C LYS A 244 -2.16 -21.29 1.56
N ASP A 245 -2.16 -22.37 0.82
CA ASP A 245 -0.96 -23.20 0.59
C ASP A 245 -0.19 -22.83 -0.69
N LEU A 246 -0.64 -21.83 -1.42
CA LEU A 246 0.05 -21.38 -2.64
C LEU A 246 1.24 -20.43 -2.33
N TYR A 247 1.39 -20.00 -1.10
CA TYR A 247 2.30 -18.91 -0.75
C TYR A 247 2.90 -19.06 0.65
#